data_fec7f85bd6fa076a6e7b6f4a9b50f3ed
#
_entry.id   fec7f85bd6fa076a6e7b6f4a9b50f3ed
#
_cell.length_a   1.000
_cell.length_b   1.000
_cell.length_c   1.000
_cell.angle_alpha   90.00
_cell.angle_beta   90.00
_cell.angle_gamma   90.00
#
_symmetry.space_group_name_H-M   'P 1'
#
loop_
_entity.id
_entity.type
_entity.pdbx_description
1 polymer ?
#
loop_
_entity_poly.entity_id
_entity_poly.type
_entity_poly.pdbx_seq_one_letter_code
_entity_poly.pdbx_strand_id
1 'polypeptide(L)'
;YQTEGAANMSGSITVKGTKFRLKTAGQEIFNNGKEVATYIKEINEVNISAFDPADGDLNPAKIYTFDKKGYKFTLVGESGGVATVEMTPTSKAVQVKNVTLKINAADFTVKSWTIINKAGKKQSFSVTKLNPKAGVDDAYFTFNKKSFPGVEVNDLR
;
A
#
# COMPACT_ATOMS: atom_id res chain seq x y z
N TYR A 1 -3.50 -9.12 2.74
CA TYR A 1 -4.17 -8.23 3.68
C TYR A 1 -5.59 -8.73 3.98
N GLN A 2 -6.14 -8.29 5.08
CA GLN A 2 -7.49 -8.64 5.50
C GLN A 2 -8.27 -7.37 5.78
N THR A 3 -9.47 -7.29 5.21
CA THR A 3 -10.48 -6.30 5.59
C THR A 3 -11.51 -7.02 6.43
N GLU A 4 -11.99 -6.41 7.50
CA GLU A 4 -12.99 -7.00 8.38
C GLU A 4 -14.24 -7.38 7.58
N GLY A 5 -14.63 -8.66 7.63
CA GLY A 5 -15.74 -9.23 6.84
C GLY A 5 -15.40 -9.61 5.39
N ALA A 6 -14.15 -9.48 4.93
CA ALA A 6 -13.71 -9.91 3.60
C ALA A 6 -12.72 -11.09 3.67
N ALA A 7 -12.61 -11.84 2.58
CA ALA A 7 -11.64 -12.92 2.46
C ALA A 7 -10.20 -12.39 2.56
N ASN A 8 -9.30 -13.23 3.10
CA ASN A 8 -7.87 -12.93 3.12
C ASN A 8 -7.33 -12.83 1.69
N MET A 9 -6.69 -11.71 1.38
CA MET A 9 -6.02 -11.52 0.10
C MET A 9 -4.51 -11.57 0.28
N SER A 10 -3.83 -12.34 -0.54
CA SER A 10 -2.38 -12.39 -0.61
C SER A 10 -1.88 -11.76 -1.91
N GLY A 11 -0.67 -11.24 -1.86
CA GLY A 11 -0.06 -10.60 -3.01
C GLY A 11 1.37 -10.17 -2.72
N SER A 12 1.95 -9.45 -3.65
CA SER A 12 3.26 -8.83 -3.49
C SER A 12 3.18 -7.35 -3.80
N ILE A 13 3.93 -6.56 -3.07
CA ILE A 13 4.11 -5.14 -3.35
C ILE A 13 5.60 -4.83 -3.52
N THR A 14 5.92 -4.07 -4.56
CA THR A 14 7.25 -3.49 -4.75
C THR A 14 7.11 -1.98 -4.65
N VAL A 15 7.99 -1.35 -3.86
CA VAL A 15 7.93 0.10 -3.60
C VAL A 15 9.29 0.73 -3.92
N LYS A 16 9.29 1.89 -4.57
CA LYS A 16 10.47 2.71 -4.84
C LYS A 16 10.09 4.19 -4.74
N GLY A 17 10.38 4.82 -3.59
CA GLY A 17 9.90 6.17 -3.29
C GLY A 17 8.37 6.21 -3.29
N THR A 18 7.77 7.06 -4.12
CA THR A 18 6.32 7.18 -4.28
C THR A 18 5.72 6.17 -5.26
N LYS A 19 6.57 5.47 -6.03
CA LYS A 19 6.16 4.48 -7.02
C LYS A 19 5.91 3.14 -6.36
N PHE A 20 4.89 2.42 -6.82
CA PHE A 20 4.65 1.05 -6.38
C PHE A 20 3.98 0.19 -7.45
N ARG A 21 4.17 -1.11 -7.32
CA ARG A 21 3.41 -2.12 -8.06
C ARG A 21 2.89 -3.16 -7.09
N LEU A 22 1.57 -3.29 -7.02
CA LEU A 22 0.86 -4.26 -6.20
C LEU A 22 0.30 -5.36 -7.10
N LYS A 23 0.58 -6.61 -6.76
CA LYS A 23 0.04 -7.79 -7.46
C LYS A 23 -0.76 -8.63 -6.50
N THR A 24 -1.99 -8.93 -6.86
CA THR A 24 -2.87 -9.87 -6.18
C THR A 24 -3.40 -10.92 -7.15
N ALA A 25 -4.18 -11.87 -6.68
CA ALA A 25 -4.80 -12.87 -7.53
C ALA A 25 -5.70 -12.24 -8.62
N GLY A 26 -6.53 -11.25 -8.25
CA GLY A 26 -7.55 -10.67 -9.14
C GLY A 26 -7.12 -9.39 -9.85
N GLN A 27 -6.11 -8.67 -9.34
CA GLN A 27 -5.74 -7.37 -9.90
C GLN A 27 -4.25 -7.07 -9.78
N GLU A 28 -3.81 -6.14 -10.61
CA GLU A 28 -2.45 -5.59 -10.57
C GLU A 28 -2.51 -4.07 -10.68
N ILE A 29 -1.88 -3.38 -9.73
CA ILE A 29 -1.88 -1.92 -9.67
C ILE A 29 -0.47 -1.42 -9.92
N PHE A 30 -0.33 -0.50 -10.88
CA PHE A 30 0.90 0.18 -11.22
C PHE A 30 0.77 1.64 -10.84
N ASN A 31 1.73 2.17 -10.11
CA ASN A 31 1.85 3.59 -9.82
C ASN A 31 3.27 4.05 -10.15
N ASN A 32 3.39 4.86 -11.17
CA ASN A 32 4.69 5.40 -11.60
C ASN A 32 5.00 6.80 -11.04
N GLY A 33 4.15 7.29 -10.11
CA GLY A 33 4.25 8.61 -9.50
C GLY A 33 3.57 9.73 -10.26
N LYS A 34 2.98 9.46 -11.44
CA LYS A 34 2.19 10.40 -12.25
C LYS A 34 0.79 9.88 -12.53
N GLU A 35 0.67 8.58 -12.72
CA GLU A 35 -0.58 7.90 -13.02
C GLU A 35 -0.66 6.58 -12.25
N VAL A 36 -1.89 6.12 -12.06
CA VAL A 36 -2.23 4.82 -11.51
C VAL A 36 -2.97 4.03 -12.56
N ALA A 37 -2.44 2.85 -12.90
CA ALA A 37 -3.10 1.90 -13.78
C ALA A 37 -3.54 0.68 -12.95
N THR A 38 -4.84 0.40 -12.93
CA THR A 38 -5.41 -0.76 -12.25
C THR A 38 -5.88 -1.78 -13.28
N TYR A 39 -5.15 -2.87 -13.42
CA TYR A 39 -5.48 -3.97 -14.28
C TYR A 39 -6.33 -4.99 -13.52
N ILE A 40 -7.52 -5.31 -14.05
CA ILE A 40 -8.47 -6.28 -13.51
C ILE A 40 -8.42 -7.53 -14.38
N LYS A 41 -7.87 -8.60 -13.82
CA LYS A 41 -7.58 -9.83 -14.57
C LYS A 41 -8.83 -10.53 -15.10
N GLU A 42 -9.90 -10.55 -14.33
CA GLU A 42 -11.13 -11.26 -14.63
C GLU A 42 -11.78 -10.78 -15.93
N ILE A 43 -11.75 -9.47 -16.17
CA ILE A 43 -12.37 -8.84 -17.35
C ILE A 43 -11.32 -8.38 -18.38
N ASN A 44 -10.03 -8.61 -18.12
CA ASN A 44 -8.91 -8.18 -18.98
C ASN A 44 -8.95 -6.69 -19.32
N GLU A 45 -9.20 -5.85 -18.32
CA GLU A 45 -9.38 -4.41 -18.45
C GLU A 45 -8.36 -3.66 -17.59
N VAL A 46 -7.90 -2.52 -18.07
CA VAL A 46 -7.09 -1.59 -17.29
C VAL A 46 -7.73 -0.21 -17.24
N ASN A 47 -7.87 0.32 -16.04
CA ASN A 47 -8.32 1.69 -15.79
C ASN A 47 -7.10 2.54 -15.43
N ILE A 48 -6.85 3.62 -16.20
CA ILE A 48 -5.73 4.53 -15.98
C ILE A 48 -6.29 5.88 -15.52
N SER A 49 -5.81 6.35 -14.36
CA SER A 49 -6.17 7.66 -13.80
C SER A 49 -4.91 8.46 -13.46
N ALA A 50 -5.04 9.77 -13.37
CA ALA A 50 -3.98 10.61 -12.83
C ALA A 50 -3.73 10.22 -11.35
N PHE A 51 -2.46 10.23 -10.95
CA PHE A 51 -2.10 10.00 -9.55
C PHE A 51 -2.27 11.30 -8.75
N ASP A 52 -3.17 11.30 -7.78
CA ASP A 52 -3.25 12.35 -6.78
C ASP A 52 -2.58 11.86 -5.49
N PRO A 53 -1.50 12.50 -5.01
CA PRO A 53 -0.88 12.16 -3.73
C PRO A 53 -1.83 12.31 -2.54
N ALA A 54 -2.87 13.14 -2.66
CA ALA A 54 -3.91 13.31 -1.64
C ALA A 54 -4.93 12.17 -1.63
N ASP A 55 -5.13 11.51 -2.77
CA ASP A 55 -5.99 10.33 -2.86
C ASP A 55 -5.32 9.11 -2.23
N GLY A 56 -6.07 8.37 -1.46
CA GLY A 56 -5.67 7.06 -1.00
C GLY A 56 -4.93 7.04 0.34
N ASP A 57 -5.57 7.53 1.39
CA ASP A 57 -5.14 7.33 2.79
C ASP A 57 -4.95 5.83 3.15
N LEU A 58 -5.48 4.92 2.31
CA LEU A 58 -5.42 3.46 2.50
C LEU A 58 -4.41 2.77 1.57
N ASN A 59 -3.56 3.52 0.86
CA ASN A 59 -2.54 2.96 -0.02
C ASN A 59 -1.47 2.22 0.80
N PRO A 60 -1.28 0.88 0.62
CA PRO A 60 -0.29 0.11 1.37
C PRO A 60 1.15 0.60 1.17
N ALA A 61 1.46 1.25 0.05
CA ALA A 61 2.79 1.81 -0.19
C ALA A 61 3.08 3.02 0.72
N LYS A 62 2.07 3.74 1.18
CA LYS A 62 2.26 4.88 2.09
C LYS A 62 2.92 4.48 3.41
N ILE A 63 2.82 3.20 3.84
CA ILE A 63 3.49 2.73 5.06
C ILE A 63 5.02 2.89 4.98
N TYR A 64 5.59 2.87 3.77
CA TYR A 64 7.02 3.02 3.54
C TYR A 64 7.42 4.46 3.18
N THR A 65 6.44 5.34 2.94
CA THR A 65 6.65 6.72 2.48
C THR A 65 6.00 7.77 3.39
N PHE A 66 5.64 7.41 4.63
CA PHE A 66 4.98 8.32 5.55
C PHE A 66 5.73 9.63 5.71
N ASP A 67 5.04 10.73 5.46
CA ASP A 67 5.48 12.03 5.93
C ASP A 67 5.36 12.07 7.46
N LYS A 68 6.51 12.04 8.13
CA LYS A 68 6.59 12.07 9.60
C LYS A 68 5.87 13.28 10.21
N LYS A 69 5.72 14.36 9.45
CA LYS A 69 5.04 15.58 9.89
C LYS A 69 3.52 15.43 9.98
N GLY A 70 2.93 14.51 9.22
CA GLY A 70 1.48 14.27 9.19
C GLY A 70 0.95 13.38 10.31
N TYR A 71 1.84 12.78 11.12
CA TYR A 71 1.44 11.83 12.15
C TYR A 71 2.19 12.02 13.46
N LYS A 72 1.48 11.81 14.58
CA LYS A 72 2.07 11.63 15.89
C LYS A 72 2.35 10.14 16.10
N PHE A 73 3.57 9.80 16.51
CA PHE A 73 4.00 8.44 16.79
C PHE A 73 4.04 8.20 18.30
N THR A 74 3.49 7.08 18.75
CA THR A 74 3.50 6.68 20.14
C THR A 74 3.95 5.22 20.22
N LEU A 75 5.05 4.96 20.93
CA LEU A 75 5.44 3.59 21.27
C LEU A 75 4.46 3.07 22.31
N VAL A 76 3.70 2.03 21.94
CA VAL A 76 2.72 1.40 22.84
C VAL A 76 3.39 0.37 23.76
N GLY A 77 4.41 -0.32 23.23
CA GLY A 77 5.17 -1.32 23.98
C GLY A 77 6.03 -2.19 23.06
N GLU A 78 6.83 -3.03 23.70
CA GLU A 78 7.66 -4.02 23.03
C GLU A 78 7.47 -5.37 23.72
N SER A 79 7.31 -6.45 22.93
CA SER A 79 7.20 -7.81 23.41
C SER A 79 7.75 -8.78 22.38
N GLY A 80 8.57 -9.74 22.81
CA GLY A 80 9.12 -10.78 21.93
C GLY A 80 9.93 -10.23 20.76
N GLY A 81 10.65 -9.11 20.95
CA GLY A 81 11.44 -8.45 19.91
C GLY A 81 10.59 -7.73 18.84
N VAL A 82 9.32 -7.45 19.16
CA VAL A 82 8.42 -6.69 18.29
C VAL A 82 7.95 -5.44 19.01
N ALA A 83 8.29 -4.27 18.48
CA ALA A 83 7.77 -2.99 18.94
C ALA A 83 6.41 -2.71 18.28
N THR A 84 5.46 -2.25 19.09
CA THR A 84 4.16 -1.77 18.63
C THR A 84 4.12 -0.27 18.68
N VAL A 85 3.92 0.37 17.54
CA VAL A 85 3.86 1.82 17.38
C VAL A 85 2.48 2.22 16.87
N GLU A 86 1.84 3.14 17.55
CA GLU A 86 0.61 3.76 17.09
C GLU A 86 0.92 5.10 16.42
N MET A 87 0.30 5.30 15.26
CA MET A 87 0.37 6.53 14.49
C MET A 87 -1.01 7.17 14.43
N THR A 88 -1.10 8.38 14.94
CA THR A 88 -2.33 9.18 14.92
C THR A 88 -2.14 10.37 13.97
N PRO A 89 -3.03 10.58 12.98
CA PRO A 89 -2.96 11.75 12.11
C PRO A 89 -3.03 13.05 12.91
N THR A 90 -2.22 14.03 12.54
CA THR A 90 -2.27 15.38 13.12
C THR A 90 -3.36 16.24 12.49
N SER A 91 -3.75 15.93 11.26
CA SER A 91 -4.83 16.61 10.53
C SER A 91 -6.16 15.85 10.67
N LYS A 92 -7.23 16.62 10.92
CA LYS A 92 -8.61 16.10 10.93
C LYS A 92 -9.15 15.84 9.50
N ALA A 93 -8.49 16.32 8.46
CA ALA A 93 -8.94 16.17 7.07
C ALA A 93 -8.76 14.73 6.54
N VAL A 94 -7.77 13.99 7.04
CA VAL A 94 -7.52 12.62 6.60
C VAL A 94 -8.59 11.64 7.08
N GLN A 95 -8.91 10.64 6.27
CA GLN A 95 -9.93 9.63 6.57
C GLN A 95 -9.43 8.52 7.52
N VAL A 96 -8.15 8.48 7.80
CA VAL A 96 -7.54 7.55 8.76
C VAL A 96 -7.79 8.04 10.19
N LYS A 97 -8.23 7.13 11.07
CA LYS A 97 -8.37 7.36 12.51
C LYS A 97 -7.04 7.10 13.21
N ASN A 98 -6.46 5.92 12.99
CA ASN A 98 -5.14 5.55 13.46
C ASN A 98 -4.54 4.43 12.61
N VAL A 99 -3.22 4.27 12.72
CA VAL A 99 -2.47 3.13 12.16
C VAL A 99 -1.64 2.51 13.27
N THR A 100 -1.75 1.20 13.44
CA THR A 100 -0.90 0.45 14.36
C THR A 100 0.15 -0.31 13.56
N LEU A 101 1.42 -0.07 13.84
CA LEU A 101 2.56 -0.76 13.24
C LEU A 101 3.13 -1.79 14.21
N LYS A 102 3.50 -2.96 13.69
CA LYS A 102 4.38 -3.91 14.37
C LYS A 102 5.70 -3.97 13.65
N ILE A 103 6.77 -3.63 14.35
CA ILE A 103 8.11 -3.45 13.81
C ILE A 103 9.05 -4.42 14.52
N ASN A 104 9.89 -5.12 13.77
CA ASN A 104 10.95 -5.93 14.34
C ASN A 104 11.99 -5.02 14.99
N ALA A 105 12.23 -5.17 16.29
CA ALA A 105 13.14 -4.31 17.04
C ALA A 105 14.61 -4.49 16.65
N ALA A 106 14.97 -5.67 16.09
CA ALA A 106 16.35 -5.97 15.73
C ALA A 106 16.83 -5.27 14.45
N ASP A 107 15.93 -5.11 13.46
CA ASP A 107 16.30 -4.57 12.12
C ASP A 107 15.36 -3.46 11.64
N PHE A 108 14.41 -3.05 12.49
CA PHE A 108 13.39 -2.04 12.22
C PHE A 108 12.49 -2.32 11.00
N THR A 109 12.42 -3.57 10.56
CA THR A 109 11.53 -3.94 9.46
C THR A 109 10.08 -4.02 9.91
N VAL A 110 9.16 -3.55 9.07
CA VAL A 110 7.73 -3.62 9.34
C VAL A 110 7.24 -5.06 9.14
N LYS A 111 6.70 -5.66 10.19
CA LYS A 111 6.09 -7.01 10.17
C LYS A 111 4.63 -6.97 9.77
N SER A 112 3.90 -6.00 10.31
CA SER A 112 2.48 -5.85 9.98
C SER A 112 2.02 -4.43 10.33
N TRP A 113 0.91 -4.04 9.73
CA TRP A 113 0.20 -2.82 10.12
C TRP A 113 -1.29 -2.99 10.00
N THR A 114 -2.00 -2.23 10.79
CA THR A 114 -3.46 -2.16 10.78
C THR A 114 -3.87 -0.72 10.64
N ILE A 115 -4.71 -0.42 9.66
CA ILE A 115 -5.30 0.89 9.42
C ILE A 115 -6.75 0.84 9.88
N ILE A 116 -7.16 1.80 10.70
CA ILE A 116 -8.55 2.02 11.07
C ILE A 116 -8.96 3.37 10.51
N ASN A 117 -10.00 3.39 9.69
CA ASN A 117 -10.54 4.64 9.17
C ASN A 117 -11.58 5.26 10.13
N LYS A 118 -12.03 6.49 9.85
CA LYS A 118 -13.02 7.18 10.68
C LYS A 118 -14.38 6.50 10.69
N ALA A 119 -14.73 5.74 9.65
CA ALA A 119 -15.95 4.93 9.59
C ALA A 119 -15.83 3.61 10.37
N GLY A 120 -14.70 3.36 11.05
CA GLY A 120 -14.47 2.15 11.83
C GLY A 120 -14.03 0.94 11.00
N LYS A 121 -13.91 1.04 9.68
CA LYS A 121 -13.39 -0.03 8.84
C LYS A 121 -11.93 -0.30 9.18
N LYS A 122 -11.60 -1.58 9.35
CA LYS A 122 -10.28 -2.07 9.71
C LYS A 122 -9.66 -2.85 8.56
N GLN A 123 -8.44 -2.49 8.19
CA GLN A 123 -7.63 -3.22 7.21
C GLN A 123 -6.31 -3.62 7.85
N SER A 124 -5.96 -4.90 7.79
CA SER A 124 -4.74 -5.42 8.35
C SER A 124 -3.86 -6.01 7.25
N PHE A 125 -2.58 -5.72 7.35
CA PHE A 125 -1.57 -6.17 6.41
C PHE A 125 -0.44 -6.85 7.18
N SER A 126 0.09 -7.94 6.65
CA SER A 126 1.25 -8.61 7.21
C SER A 126 2.28 -8.90 6.11
N VAL A 127 3.54 -8.76 6.47
CA VAL A 127 4.67 -9.02 5.57
C VAL A 127 5.24 -10.38 5.92
N THR A 128 5.13 -11.33 5.00
CA THR A 128 5.68 -12.67 5.18
C THR A 128 7.12 -12.77 4.66
N LYS A 129 7.48 -11.95 3.66
CA LYS A 129 8.83 -11.90 3.10
C LYS A 129 9.13 -10.47 2.66
N LEU A 130 10.26 -9.93 3.08
CA LEU A 130 10.77 -8.61 2.68
C LEU A 130 12.09 -8.76 1.94
N ASN A 131 12.23 -8.08 0.80
CA ASN A 131 13.51 -7.92 0.11
C ASN A 131 13.82 -6.41 -0.03
N PRO A 132 14.65 -5.85 0.87
CA PRO A 132 14.94 -4.41 0.87
C PRO A 132 15.87 -3.97 -0.28
N LYS A 133 16.45 -4.92 -1.02
CA LYS A 133 17.39 -4.67 -2.13
C LYS A 133 16.85 -5.15 -3.48
N ALA A 134 15.54 -5.14 -3.69
CA ALA A 134 14.96 -5.47 -4.98
C ALA A 134 15.37 -4.39 -6.00
N GLY A 135 16.34 -4.71 -6.84
CA GLY A 135 16.80 -3.83 -7.93
C GLY A 135 15.79 -3.84 -9.07
N VAL A 136 14.91 -2.86 -9.13
CA VAL A 136 13.94 -2.68 -10.22
C VAL A 136 14.09 -1.31 -10.86
N ASP A 137 13.95 -1.25 -12.18
CA ASP A 137 13.92 0.01 -12.92
C ASP A 137 12.53 0.67 -12.84
N ASP A 138 12.44 1.90 -13.32
CA ASP A 138 11.21 2.68 -13.26
C ASP A 138 10.12 2.16 -14.20
N ALA A 139 10.50 1.45 -15.28
CA ALA A 139 9.56 0.83 -16.22
C ALA A 139 8.73 -0.27 -15.54
N TYR A 140 9.26 -0.89 -14.49
CA TYR A 140 8.53 -1.89 -13.70
C TYR A 140 7.24 -1.36 -13.07
N PHE A 141 7.18 -0.07 -12.79
CA PHE A 141 6.04 0.60 -12.15
C PHE A 141 5.06 1.22 -13.16
N THR A 142 5.36 1.13 -14.46
CA THR A 142 4.52 1.69 -15.53
C THR A 142 3.76 0.56 -16.22
N PHE A 143 2.46 0.76 -16.42
CA PHE A 143 1.66 -0.17 -17.22
C PHE A 143 2.12 -0.14 -18.67
N ASN A 144 2.37 -1.34 -19.23
CA ASN A 144 2.74 -1.50 -20.64
C ASN A 144 1.72 -2.42 -21.33
N LYS A 145 0.90 -1.85 -22.20
CA LYS A 145 -0.14 -2.59 -22.95
C LYS A 145 0.39 -3.81 -23.69
N LYS A 146 1.63 -3.76 -24.18
CA LYS A 146 2.26 -4.88 -24.91
C LYS A 146 2.42 -6.14 -24.04
N SER A 147 2.47 -5.99 -22.73
CA SER A 147 2.57 -7.09 -21.77
C SER A 147 1.22 -7.74 -21.43
N PHE A 148 0.12 -7.18 -21.93
CA PHE A 148 -1.26 -7.61 -21.64
C PHE A 148 -2.05 -7.75 -22.95
N PRO A 149 -1.91 -8.89 -23.67
CA PRO A 149 -2.58 -9.11 -24.94
C PRO A 149 -4.10 -8.98 -24.83
N GLY A 150 -4.72 -8.22 -25.75
CA GLY A 150 -6.17 -8.05 -25.80
C GLY A 150 -6.76 -7.20 -24.68
N VAL A 151 -5.93 -6.52 -23.87
CA VAL A 151 -6.43 -5.69 -22.77
C VAL A 151 -7.23 -4.48 -23.29
N GLU A 152 -8.42 -4.28 -22.73
CA GLU A 152 -9.20 -3.05 -22.89
C GLU A 152 -8.62 -1.95 -22.00
N VAL A 153 -8.43 -0.77 -22.56
CA VAL A 153 -7.81 0.36 -21.85
C VAL A 153 -8.83 1.48 -21.71
N ASN A 154 -9.21 1.77 -20.48
CA ASN A 154 -10.03 2.92 -20.11
C ASN A 154 -9.12 4.02 -19.56
N ASP A 155 -8.87 5.05 -20.36
CA ASP A 155 -8.08 6.21 -19.96
C ASP A 155 -9.01 7.26 -19.33
N LEU A 156 -8.87 7.46 -18.04
CA LEU A 156 -9.68 8.37 -17.21
C LEU A 156 -8.91 9.63 -16.78
N ARG A 157 -7.75 9.89 -17.41
CA ARG A 157 -6.91 11.07 -17.08
C ARG A 157 -7.47 12.37 -17.63
#